data_d4def1f742d0cf629f2977d52d531376
#
_entry.id   d4def1f742d0cf629f2977d52d531376
#
_cell.length_a   1.000
_cell.length_b   1.000
_cell.length_c   1.000
_cell.angle_alpha   90.00
_cell.angle_beta   90.00
_cell.angle_gamma   90.00
#
_symmetry.space_group_name_H-M   'P 1'
#
loop_
_entity.id
_entity.type
_entity.pdbx_description
1 polymer ?
#
loop_
_entity_poly.entity_id
_entity_poly.type
_entity_poly.pdbx_seq_one_letter_code
_entity_poly.pdbx_strand_id
1 'polypeptide(L)'
;LKSYRLVSFSTLCICLFVLFISPFQDTSSASTDKYQNFKQLSQHESSASYKVTTKETKSPVLIFAPHGGGIEGGTSEIAQELGKQNALYLFESLKSKGSRDLHLTSTHFDEPTARKMVSKYDNVLSLHGYSGNEKHIFVGGTDRERAKKLTQLLNQNGFPAELITKGHDEIAGINPGNIANKNRTGKSIQLEISQPLRSAMFHSFTSKGRASSKTQTFCRFTNVLSTFVSTSY
;
A
#
# COMPACT_ATOMS: atom_id res chain seq x y z
N LEU A 1 -33.11 -28.29 -78.00
CA LEU A 1 -31.91 -28.26 -77.09
C LEU A 1 -32.11 -27.11 -76.07
N LYS A 2 -32.47 -27.50 -74.82
CA LYS A 2 -32.58 -26.56 -73.68
C LYS A 2 -31.27 -26.49 -72.93
N SER A 3 -30.68 -25.32 -72.88
CA SER A 3 -29.47 -25.00 -72.12
C SER A 3 -29.87 -24.68 -70.65
N TYR A 4 -29.36 -25.44 -69.68
CA TYR A 4 -29.51 -25.15 -68.24
C TYR A 4 -28.26 -24.41 -67.77
N ARG A 5 -28.43 -23.14 -67.33
CA ARG A 5 -27.39 -22.39 -66.66
C ARG A 5 -27.32 -22.83 -65.16
N LEU A 6 -26.19 -23.35 -64.76
CA LEU A 6 -25.86 -23.60 -63.37
C LEU A 6 -25.58 -22.26 -62.66
N VAL A 7 -26.35 -21.95 -61.62
CA VAL A 7 -26.08 -20.84 -60.72
C VAL A 7 -25.31 -21.39 -59.54
N SER A 8 -24.03 -20.98 -59.43
CA SER A 8 -23.19 -21.35 -58.30
C SER A 8 -23.47 -20.36 -57.15
N PHE A 9 -24.04 -20.91 -56.03
CA PHE A 9 -24.17 -20.18 -54.76
C PHE A 9 -22.85 -20.34 -54.01
N SER A 10 -22.08 -19.26 -53.92
CA SER A 10 -20.89 -19.18 -53.07
C SER A 10 -21.35 -18.78 -51.64
N THR A 11 -21.34 -19.74 -50.72
CA THR A 11 -21.67 -19.53 -49.31
C THR A 11 -20.44 -18.92 -48.64
N LEU A 12 -20.49 -17.60 -48.38
CA LEU A 12 -19.50 -16.88 -47.60
C LEU A 12 -19.69 -17.19 -46.12
N CYS A 13 -18.86 -18.06 -45.56
CA CYS A 13 -18.84 -18.40 -44.13
C CYS A 13 -18.11 -17.27 -43.39
N ILE A 14 -18.86 -16.32 -42.79
CA ILE A 14 -18.30 -15.29 -41.92
C ILE A 14 -18.07 -15.94 -40.53
N CYS A 15 -16.83 -16.30 -40.24
CA CYS A 15 -16.44 -16.69 -38.87
C CYS A 15 -16.37 -15.44 -37.98
N LEU A 16 -17.40 -15.21 -37.18
CA LEU A 16 -17.37 -14.23 -36.09
C LEU A 16 -16.42 -14.76 -35.01
N PHE A 17 -15.21 -14.19 -34.95
CA PHE A 17 -14.33 -14.36 -33.80
C PHE A 17 -14.84 -13.44 -32.67
N VAL A 18 -15.62 -14.05 -31.76
CA VAL A 18 -15.97 -13.38 -30.50
C VAL A 18 -14.75 -13.47 -29.58
N LEU A 19 -13.99 -12.39 -29.49
CA LEU A 19 -12.96 -12.22 -28.49
C LEU A 19 -13.65 -12.14 -27.10
N PHE A 20 -13.68 -13.23 -26.36
CA PHE A 20 -13.98 -13.20 -24.94
C PHE A 20 -12.83 -12.48 -24.22
N ILE A 21 -12.99 -11.16 -24.03
CA ILE A 21 -12.19 -10.44 -23.06
C ILE A 21 -12.77 -10.84 -21.69
N SER A 22 -12.19 -11.85 -21.07
CA SER A 22 -12.45 -12.14 -19.66
C SER A 22 -11.95 -10.95 -18.85
N PRO A 23 -12.79 -10.31 -18.01
CA PRO A 23 -12.28 -9.34 -17.07
C PRO A 23 -11.34 -10.10 -16.13
N PHE A 24 -10.08 -9.71 -16.13
CA PHE A 24 -9.10 -10.18 -15.15
C PHE A 24 -9.59 -9.67 -13.79
N GLN A 25 -10.30 -10.52 -13.05
CA GLN A 25 -10.58 -10.26 -11.64
C GLN A 25 -9.29 -10.64 -10.88
N ASP A 26 -8.45 -9.65 -10.61
CA ASP A 26 -7.47 -9.74 -9.54
C ASP A 26 -8.25 -9.87 -8.21
N THR A 27 -8.56 -11.10 -7.84
CA THR A 27 -9.01 -11.39 -6.49
C THR A 27 -7.77 -11.29 -5.59
N SER A 28 -7.46 -10.09 -5.16
CA SER A 28 -6.63 -9.85 -3.98
C SER A 28 -7.40 -10.45 -2.80
N SER A 29 -7.15 -11.73 -2.52
CA SER A 29 -7.63 -12.37 -1.31
C SER A 29 -6.97 -11.65 -0.13
N ALA A 30 -7.71 -10.80 0.55
CA ALA A 30 -7.31 -10.29 1.84
C ALA A 30 -7.09 -11.52 2.73
N SER A 31 -5.82 -11.82 3.06
CA SER A 31 -5.52 -12.91 3.98
C SER A 31 -6.15 -12.57 5.31
N THR A 32 -6.97 -13.46 5.85
CA THR A 32 -7.55 -13.29 7.18
C THR A 32 -6.43 -13.15 8.20
N ASP A 33 -6.51 -12.11 9.04
CA ASP A 33 -5.57 -11.90 10.13
C ASP A 33 -5.55 -13.12 11.05
N LYS A 34 -4.36 -13.52 11.51
CA LYS A 34 -4.21 -14.59 12.51
C LYS A 34 -4.76 -14.17 13.88
N TYR A 35 -4.67 -12.90 14.19
CA TYR A 35 -5.12 -12.32 15.46
C TYR A 35 -6.16 -11.23 15.19
N GLN A 36 -7.17 -11.15 16.05
CA GLN A 36 -8.27 -10.19 15.90
C GLN A 36 -7.88 -8.75 16.30
N ASN A 37 -6.85 -8.58 17.15
CA ASN A 37 -6.39 -7.31 17.68
C ASN A 37 -4.99 -7.48 18.32
N PHE A 38 -4.37 -6.36 18.70
CA PHE A 38 -3.04 -6.37 19.30
C PHE A 38 -3.00 -7.10 20.65
N LYS A 39 -4.06 -7.04 21.45
CA LYS A 39 -4.11 -7.78 22.71
C LYS A 39 -3.96 -9.28 22.48
N GLN A 40 -4.69 -9.84 21.52
CA GLN A 40 -4.57 -11.26 21.17
C GLN A 40 -3.17 -11.56 20.60
N LEU A 41 -2.65 -10.72 19.71
CA LEU A 41 -1.30 -10.86 19.17
C LEU A 41 -0.25 -10.91 20.29
N SER A 42 -0.27 -9.96 21.21
CA SER A 42 0.73 -9.85 22.28
C SER A 42 0.63 -10.96 23.33
N GLN A 43 -0.49 -11.66 23.43
CA GLN A 43 -0.65 -12.84 24.30
C GLN A 43 -0.05 -14.12 23.69
N HIS A 44 0.07 -14.19 22.35
CA HIS A 44 0.50 -15.41 21.66
C HIS A 44 1.88 -15.27 21.01
N GLU A 45 2.36 -14.05 20.77
CA GLU A 45 3.65 -13.79 20.16
C GLU A 45 4.62 -13.23 21.20
N SER A 46 5.87 -13.68 21.14
CA SER A 46 6.94 -13.15 21.99
C SER A 46 7.16 -11.67 21.71
N SER A 47 7.43 -10.87 22.73
CA SER A 47 7.85 -9.46 22.57
C SER A 47 9.13 -9.29 21.73
N ALA A 48 9.93 -10.34 21.59
CA ALA A 48 11.08 -10.38 20.68
C ALA A 48 10.70 -10.57 19.20
N SER A 49 9.43 -10.93 18.91
CA SER A 49 8.93 -11.16 17.54
C SER A 49 8.64 -9.88 16.79
N TYR A 50 8.49 -8.76 17.49
CA TYR A 50 8.15 -7.46 16.89
C TYR A 50 8.84 -6.31 17.62
N LYS A 51 8.86 -5.15 16.97
CA LYS A 51 9.37 -3.91 17.53
C LYS A 51 8.42 -2.75 17.21
N VAL A 52 8.20 -1.90 18.20
CA VAL A 52 7.55 -0.60 18.00
C VAL A 52 8.63 0.48 18.07
N THR A 53 8.67 1.34 17.05
CA THR A 53 9.59 2.50 17.01
C THR A 53 8.75 3.76 16.84
N THR A 54 9.01 4.77 17.67
CA THR A 54 8.33 6.06 17.60
C THR A 54 9.32 7.20 17.62
N LYS A 55 8.95 8.32 16.96
CA LYS A 55 9.62 9.60 17.04
C LYS A 55 8.57 10.70 17.03
N GLU A 56 8.55 11.51 18.05
CA GLU A 56 7.69 12.70 18.11
C GLU A 56 8.46 13.92 17.55
N THR A 57 7.78 14.77 16.81
CA THR A 57 8.31 16.04 16.28
C THR A 57 7.21 17.09 16.27
N LYS A 58 7.57 18.34 15.93
CA LYS A 58 6.60 19.43 15.70
C LYS A 58 5.94 19.37 14.30
N SER A 59 6.31 18.42 13.46
CA SER A 59 5.65 18.23 12.17
C SER A 59 4.16 17.98 12.37
N PRO A 60 3.28 18.55 11.56
CA PRO A 60 1.83 18.28 11.64
C PRO A 60 1.45 16.89 11.09
N VAL A 61 2.41 16.14 10.54
CA VAL A 61 2.20 14.84 9.89
C VAL A 61 2.89 13.73 10.65
N LEU A 62 2.16 12.67 10.91
CA LEU A 62 2.70 11.38 11.35
C LEU A 62 2.90 10.46 10.15
N ILE A 63 4.13 10.02 9.94
CA ILE A 63 4.45 8.90 9.05
C ILE A 63 4.17 7.61 9.80
N PHE A 64 3.30 6.78 9.25
CA PHE A 64 2.74 5.63 9.94
C PHE A 64 2.93 4.36 9.10
N ALA A 65 3.65 3.36 9.61
CA ALA A 65 3.80 2.06 8.98
C ALA A 65 3.45 0.95 9.97
N PRO A 66 2.21 0.43 9.93
CA PRO A 66 1.75 -0.58 10.88
C PRO A 66 2.21 -2.00 10.50
N HIS A 67 2.71 -2.20 9.30
CA HIS A 67 3.06 -3.52 8.76
C HIS A 67 4.53 -3.59 8.31
N GLY A 68 5.42 -3.03 9.13
CA GLY A 68 6.84 -2.98 8.82
C GLY A 68 7.59 -4.30 8.95
N GLY A 69 8.91 -4.24 8.75
CA GLY A 69 9.81 -5.38 8.85
C GLY A 69 9.54 -6.44 7.77
N GLY A 70 9.18 -7.64 8.20
CA GLY A 70 8.86 -8.75 7.29
C GLY A 70 7.39 -8.88 6.94
N ILE A 71 6.49 -8.05 7.46
CA ILE A 71 5.05 -8.11 7.16
C ILE A 71 4.82 -7.62 5.72
N GLU A 72 5.16 -6.36 5.45
CA GLU A 72 5.12 -5.73 4.13
C GLU A 72 6.47 -5.09 3.85
N GLY A 73 7.45 -5.92 3.49
CA GLY A 73 8.85 -5.53 3.35
C GLY A 73 9.04 -4.27 2.49
N GLY A 74 9.86 -3.33 2.96
CA GLY A 74 10.15 -2.05 2.31
C GLY A 74 9.42 -0.86 2.93
N THR A 75 8.27 -1.06 3.58
CA THR A 75 7.49 0.02 4.20
C THR A 75 8.24 0.68 5.37
N SER A 76 8.94 -0.11 6.19
CA SER A 76 9.77 0.41 7.28
C SER A 76 10.86 1.36 6.78
N GLU A 77 11.58 0.96 5.76
CA GLU A 77 12.72 1.73 5.24
C GLU A 77 12.24 3.04 4.61
N ILE A 78 11.09 3.03 3.93
CA ILE A 78 10.45 4.24 3.40
C ILE A 78 10.02 5.15 4.55
N ALA A 79 9.32 4.60 5.55
CA ALA A 79 8.85 5.35 6.70
C ALA A 79 10.00 5.95 7.52
N GLN A 80 11.10 5.22 7.72
CA GLN A 80 12.29 5.71 8.40
C GLN A 80 12.92 6.88 7.66
N GLU A 81 12.97 6.85 6.32
CA GLU A 81 13.51 7.95 5.52
C GLU A 81 12.67 9.22 5.69
N LEU A 82 11.35 9.12 5.55
CA LEU A 82 10.42 10.24 5.76
C LEU A 82 10.41 10.72 7.22
N GLY A 83 10.57 9.80 8.16
CA GLY A 83 10.64 10.06 9.60
C GLY A 83 11.89 10.83 10.05
N LYS A 84 12.89 11.03 9.18
CA LYS A 84 14.04 11.89 9.50
C LYS A 84 13.60 13.30 9.85
N GLN A 85 12.60 13.83 9.15
CA GLN A 85 12.07 15.19 9.33
C GLN A 85 10.67 15.24 9.95
N ASN A 86 9.95 14.11 10.02
CA ASN A 86 8.58 14.03 10.48
C ASN A 86 8.45 13.16 11.72
N ALA A 87 7.29 13.21 12.35
CA ALA A 87 6.89 12.24 13.35
C ALA A 87 6.78 10.84 12.72
N LEU A 88 7.09 9.82 13.49
CA LEU A 88 7.19 8.45 12.99
C LEU A 88 6.53 7.47 13.96
N TYR A 89 5.79 6.53 13.42
CA TYR A 89 5.39 5.29 14.06
C TYR A 89 5.69 4.11 13.14
N LEU A 90 6.36 3.10 13.68
CA LEU A 90 6.60 1.82 13.02
C LEU A 90 6.19 0.67 13.93
N PHE A 91 5.47 -0.30 13.38
CA PHE A 91 5.36 -1.64 13.95
C PHE A 91 6.03 -2.62 12.98
N GLU A 92 7.04 -3.34 13.44
CA GLU A 92 7.91 -4.15 12.60
C GLU A 92 7.95 -5.59 13.08
N SER A 93 7.70 -6.56 12.18
CA SER A 93 8.03 -7.94 12.46
C SER A 93 9.54 -8.17 12.40
N LEU A 94 10.07 -8.80 13.42
CA LEU A 94 11.46 -9.25 13.51
C LEU A 94 11.60 -10.76 13.22
N LYS A 95 10.50 -11.44 12.92
CA LYS A 95 10.49 -12.89 12.64
C LYS A 95 11.22 -13.19 11.33
N SER A 96 12.04 -14.21 11.31
CA SER A 96 12.70 -14.71 10.09
C SER A 96 11.75 -15.48 9.18
N LYS A 97 10.70 -16.08 9.76
CA LYS A 97 9.60 -16.79 9.06
C LYS A 97 8.27 -16.46 9.74
N GLY A 98 7.18 -16.46 8.99
CA GLY A 98 5.84 -16.19 9.53
C GLY A 98 5.64 -14.73 9.98
N SER A 99 6.33 -13.77 9.37
CA SER A 99 6.13 -12.34 9.67
C SER A 99 4.71 -11.88 9.43
N ARG A 100 4.02 -12.44 8.42
CA ARG A 100 2.61 -12.11 8.12
C ARG A 100 1.64 -12.53 9.23
N ASP A 101 2.03 -13.43 10.12
CA ASP A 101 1.22 -13.75 11.31
C ASP A 101 0.99 -12.53 12.21
N LEU A 102 1.86 -11.52 12.14
CA LEU A 102 1.77 -10.28 12.90
C LEU A 102 0.98 -9.18 12.18
N HIS A 103 0.42 -9.46 11.01
CA HIS A 103 -0.46 -8.54 10.32
C HIS A 103 -1.76 -8.37 11.10
N LEU A 104 -2.19 -7.13 11.27
CA LEU A 104 -3.50 -6.75 11.78
C LEU A 104 -4.10 -5.73 10.82
N THR A 105 -5.22 -6.06 10.21
CA THR A 105 -5.97 -5.12 9.36
C THR A 105 -6.12 -3.76 10.04
N SER A 106 -5.93 -2.67 9.32
CA SER A 106 -5.88 -1.30 9.88
C SER A 106 -7.11 -0.92 10.72
N THR A 107 -8.27 -1.56 10.51
CA THR A 107 -9.47 -1.39 11.33
C THR A 107 -9.41 -2.15 12.66
N HIS A 108 -8.51 -3.11 12.78
CA HIS A 108 -8.27 -3.93 13.96
C HIS A 108 -6.91 -3.63 14.64
N PHE A 109 -6.12 -2.74 14.02
CA PHE A 109 -4.81 -2.34 14.52
C PHE A 109 -4.96 -1.39 15.69
N ASP A 110 -4.94 -1.93 16.91
CA ASP A 110 -5.23 -1.21 18.16
C ASP A 110 -4.02 -1.18 19.12
N GLU A 111 -2.80 -1.31 18.62
CA GLU A 111 -1.58 -1.22 19.42
C GLU A 111 -1.58 0.09 20.22
N PRO A 112 -1.39 0.03 21.57
CA PRO A 112 -1.60 1.19 22.45
C PRO A 112 -0.74 2.41 22.09
N THR A 113 0.53 2.20 21.68
CA THR A 113 1.43 3.30 21.30
C THR A 113 1.01 3.91 19.96
N ALA A 114 0.53 3.09 19.01
CA ALA A 114 -0.03 3.57 17.75
C ALA A 114 -1.23 4.49 17.99
N ARG A 115 -2.17 4.05 18.80
CA ARG A 115 -3.37 4.85 19.15
C ARG A 115 -2.97 6.19 19.79
N LYS A 116 -2.02 6.17 20.72
CA LYS A 116 -1.49 7.38 21.37
C LYS A 116 -0.80 8.30 20.36
N MET A 117 0.03 7.76 19.47
CA MET A 117 0.73 8.55 18.46
C MET A 117 -0.25 9.17 17.46
N VAL A 118 -1.14 8.37 16.89
CA VAL A 118 -2.11 8.85 15.89
C VAL A 118 -2.97 9.98 16.45
N SER A 119 -3.47 9.86 17.70
CA SER A 119 -4.32 10.88 18.33
C SER A 119 -3.63 12.24 18.58
N LYS A 120 -2.29 12.32 18.49
CA LYS A 120 -1.53 13.55 18.68
C LYS A 120 -1.40 14.42 17.43
N TYR A 121 -1.58 13.85 16.24
CA TYR A 121 -1.29 14.52 14.97
C TYR A 121 -2.57 14.86 14.19
N ASP A 122 -2.49 15.92 13.39
CA ASP A 122 -3.62 16.36 12.56
C ASP A 122 -3.74 15.54 11.27
N ASN A 123 -2.61 15.01 10.78
CA ASN A 123 -2.55 14.28 9.52
C ASN A 123 -1.72 13.01 9.66
N VAL A 124 -2.11 11.98 8.95
CA VAL A 124 -1.38 10.70 8.89
C VAL A 124 -1.13 10.35 7.43
N LEU A 125 0.13 10.05 7.11
CA LEU A 125 0.53 9.36 5.89
C LEU A 125 0.83 7.90 6.24
N SER A 126 -0.10 7.01 5.90
CA SER A 126 -0.01 5.58 6.17
C SER A 126 0.62 4.85 4.99
N LEU A 127 1.62 4.01 5.29
CA LEU A 127 2.38 3.24 4.30
C LEU A 127 2.08 1.76 4.44
N HIS A 128 1.53 1.18 3.39
CA HIS A 128 1.16 -0.23 3.27
C HIS A 128 1.78 -0.84 2.02
N GLY A 129 1.73 -2.15 1.95
CA GLY A 129 2.19 -2.88 0.80
C GLY A 129 1.25 -4.01 0.43
N TYR A 130 0.95 -4.11 -0.85
CA TYR A 130 0.20 -5.23 -1.40
C TYR A 130 1.05 -6.08 -2.35
N SER A 131 0.57 -7.27 -2.72
CA SER A 131 1.30 -8.20 -3.60
C SER A 131 1.47 -7.61 -5.00
N GLY A 132 0.41 -7.49 -5.78
CA GLY A 132 0.43 -6.96 -7.14
C GLY A 132 1.42 -7.65 -8.09
N ASN A 133 1.22 -7.52 -9.38
CA ASN A 133 2.10 -8.09 -10.40
C ASN A 133 2.99 -7.04 -11.09
N GLU A 134 2.64 -5.77 -10.95
CA GLU A 134 3.32 -4.65 -11.60
C GLU A 134 3.79 -3.60 -10.58
N LYS A 135 4.70 -2.73 -11.01
CA LYS A 135 5.11 -1.57 -10.20
C LYS A 135 3.98 -0.55 -10.20
N HIS A 136 3.23 -0.51 -9.11
CA HIS A 136 2.04 0.33 -9.00
C HIS A 136 1.81 0.79 -7.56
N ILE A 137 1.03 1.88 -7.39
CA ILE A 137 0.65 2.44 -6.10
C ILE A 137 -0.84 2.77 -6.14
N PHE A 138 -1.60 2.21 -5.21
CA PHE A 138 -2.92 2.73 -4.92
C PHE A 138 -2.83 3.81 -3.86
N VAL A 139 -3.51 4.93 -4.10
CA VAL A 139 -3.58 6.07 -3.18
C VAL A 139 -5.00 6.21 -2.67
N GLY A 140 -5.17 6.09 -1.38
CA GLY A 140 -6.45 6.15 -0.69
C GLY A 140 -6.41 7.11 0.50
N GLY A 141 -7.30 6.88 1.47
CA GLY A 141 -7.44 7.68 2.67
C GLY A 141 -8.57 8.69 2.61
N THR A 142 -8.84 9.32 3.74
CA THR A 142 -9.96 10.27 3.93
C THR A 142 -9.65 11.67 3.41
N ASP A 143 -8.38 12.07 3.28
CA ASP A 143 -7.97 13.35 2.69
C ASP A 143 -7.93 13.26 1.16
N ARG A 144 -9.10 13.27 0.53
CA ARG A 144 -9.26 13.05 -0.91
C ARG A 144 -8.52 14.08 -1.77
N GLU A 145 -8.49 15.33 -1.35
CA GLU A 145 -7.83 16.40 -2.08
C GLU A 145 -6.31 16.21 -2.11
N ARG A 146 -5.71 15.95 -0.95
CA ARG A 146 -4.27 15.67 -0.88
C ARG A 146 -3.91 14.32 -1.51
N ALA A 147 -4.75 13.30 -1.37
CA ALA A 147 -4.56 12.02 -2.05
C ALA A 147 -4.51 12.18 -3.58
N LYS A 148 -5.42 12.99 -4.16
CA LYS A 148 -5.41 13.31 -5.60
C LYS A 148 -4.14 14.03 -6.02
N LYS A 149 -3.69 15.05 -5.24
CA LYS A 149 -2.43 15.77 -5.52
C LYS A 149 -1.23 14.84 -5.46
N LEU A 150 -1.17 13.94 -4.47
CA LEU A 150 -0.09 12.96 -4.35
C LEU A 150 -0.08 11.98 -5.52
N THR A 151 -1.25 11.49 -5.96
CA THR A 151 -1.38 10.63 -7.13
C THR A 151 -0.79 11.30 -8.38
N GLN A 152 -1.14 12.56 -8.60
CA GLN A 152 -0.61 13.34 -9.73
C GLN A 152 0.91 13.51 -9.64
N LEU A 153 1.43 13.86 -8.46
CA LEU A 153 2.87 14.05 -8.25
C LEU A 153 3.65 12.76 -8.47
N LEU A 154 3.14 11.62 -7.99
CA LEU A 154 3.75 10.30 -8.20
C LEU A 154 3.85 9.99 -9.70
N ASN A 155 2.75 10.14 -10.46
CA ASN A 155 2.72 9.88 -11.90
C ASN A 155 3.68 10.80 -12.66
N GLN A 156 3.72 12.08 -12.34
CA GLN A 156 4.65 13.05 -12.95
C GLN A 156 6.12 12.69 -12.73
N ASN A 157 6.42 11.96 -11.66
CA ASN A 157 7.77 11.50 -11.33
C ASN A 157 8.07 10.05 -11.76
N GLY A 158 7.19 9.45 -12.59
CA GLY A 158 7.39 8.12 -13.15
C GLY A 158 7.09 6.96 -12.20
N PHE A 159 6.25 7.20 -11.19
CA PHE A 159 5.70 6.18 -10.30
C PHE A 159 4.22 5.97 -10.65
N PRO A 160 3.85 4.89 -11.36
CA PRO A 160 2.46 4.62 -11.70
C PRO A 160 1.59 4.57 -10.45
N ALA A 161 0.62 5.47 -10.36
CA ALA A 161 -0.23 5.61 -9.20
C ALA A 161 -1.69 5.87 -9.60
N GLU A 162 -2.61 5.28 -8.84
CA GLU A 162 -4.06 5.40 -9.03
C GLU A 162 -4.73 5.86 -7.74
N LEU A 163 -5.62 6.86 -7.86
CA LEU A 163 -6.49 7.29 -6.77
C LEU A 163 -7.66 6.32 -6.64
N ILE A 164 -7.77 5.60 -5.54
CA ILE A 164 -8.89 4.68 -5.32
C ILE A 164 -10.19 5.48 -5.22
N THR A 165 -11.11 5.22 -6.15
CA THR A 165 -12.46 5.83 -6.17
C THR A 165 -13.56 4.80 -6.00
N LYS A 166 -13.35 3.56 -6.49
CA LYS A 166 -14.26 2.42 -6.40
C LYS A 166 -13.46 1.11 -6.55
N GLY A 167 -14.02 0.02 -6.04
CA GLY A 167 -13.55 -1.33 -6.38
C GLY A 167 -12.32 -1.84 -5.63
N HIS A 168 -11.85 -1.12 -4.62
CA HIS A 168 -10.74 -1.53 -3.75
C HIS A 168 -11.03 -1.10 -2.31
N ASP A 169 -12.26 -1.34 -1.85
CA ASP A 169 -12.76 -0.84 -0.56
C ASP A 169 -11.92 -1.35 0.62
N GLU A 170 -11.38 -2.56 0.51
CA GLU A 170 -10.54 -3.20 1.53
C GLU A 170 -9.20 -2.49 1.76
N ILE A 171 -8.65 -1.83 0.72
CA ILE A 171 -7.39 -1.09 0.77
C ILE A 171 -7.56 0.43 0.62
N ALA A 172 -8.80 0.89 0.46
CA ALA A 172 -9.08 2.33 0.22
C ALA A 172 -8.71 3.24 1.40
N GLY A 173 -8.56 2.69 2.60
CA GLY A 173 -8.18 3.47 3.80
C GLY A 173 -9.22 4.47 4.29
N ILE A 174 -10.46 4.42 3.77
CA ILE A 174 -11.54 5.39 4.10
C ILE A 174 -12.42 4.97 5.28
N ASN A 175 -12.32 3.72 5.72
CA ASN A 175 -13.15 3.21 6.81
C ASN A 175 -12.90 4.02 8.09
N PRO A 176 -13.94 4.53 8.78
CA PRO A 176 -13.78 5.26 10.04
C PRO A 176 -13.09 4.44 11.16
N GLY A 177 -13.14 3.11 11.08
CA GLY A 177 -12.44 2.19 11.98
C GLY A 177 -10.93 2.09 11.74
N ASN A 178 -10.43 2.51 10.56
CA ASN A 178 -9.01 2.50 10.26
C ASN A 178 -8.24 3.38 11.25
N ILE A 179 -7.16 2.84 11.85
CA ILE A 179 -6.37 3.54 12.85
C ILE A 179 -5.83 4.88 12.34
N ALA A 180 -5.42 4.97 11.08
CA ALA A 180 -4.91 6.21 10.49
C ALA A 180 -5.95 7.35 10.51
N ASN A 181 -7.26 7.02 10.51
CA ASN A 181 -8.36 7.98 10.55
C ASN A 181 -8.75 8.39 11.98
N LYS A 182 -8.08 7.84 13.01
CA LYS A 182 -8.30 8.22 14.41
C LYS A 182 -7.42 9.39 14.87
N ASN A 183 -6.77 10.08 13.93
CA ASN A 183 -6.03 11.31 14.17
C ASN A 183 -6.99 12.47 14.50
N ARG A 184 -6.45 13.62 14.92
CA ARG A 184 -7.25 14.76 15.44
C ARG A 184 -8.28 15.29 14.44
N THR A 185 -7.99 15.24 13.14
CA THR A 185 -8.87 15.78 12.08
C THR A 185 -9.65 14.72 11.31
N GLY A 186 -9.35 13.44 11.54
CA GLY A 186 -9.86 12.34 10.74
C GLY A 186 -9.29 12.28 9.32
N LYS A 187 -8.26 13.09 8.98
CA LYS A 187 -7.68 13.17 7.63
C LYS A 187 -6.41 12.34 7.52
N SER A 188 -6.43 11.37 6.64
CA SER A 188 -5.27 10.53 6.33
C SER A 188 -5.11 10.34 4.84
N ILE A 189 -3.89 10.01 4.43
CA ILE A 189 -3.59 9.42 3.12
C ILE A 189 -3.04 8.01 3.39
N GLN A 190 -3.49 7.04 2.61
CA GLN A 190 -2.99 5.67 2.63
C GLN A 190 -2.34 5.34 1.29
N LEU A 191 -1.12 4.84 1.32
CA LEU A 191 -0.43 4.30 0.16
C LEU A 191 -0.37 2.78 0.26
N GLU A 192 -0.84 2.12 -0.78
CA GLU A 192 -0.66 0.69 -1.01
C GLU A 192 0.39 0.52 -2.10
N ILE A 193 1.59 0.13 -1.73
CA ILE A 193 2.74 0.06 -2.64
C ILE A 193 2.93 -1.39 -3.05
N SER A 194 2.87 -1.68 -4.35
CA SER A 194 3.02 -3.05 -4.86
C SER A 194 4.36 -3.67 -4.49
N GLN A 195 4.40 -4.99 -4.30
CA GLN A 195 5.64 -5.72 -4.02
C GLN A 195 6.70 -5.53 -5.13
N PRO A 196 6.38 -5.56 -6.43
CA PRO A 196 7.37 -5.29 -7.48
C PRO A 196 8.00 -3.90 -7.37
N LEU A 197 7.24 -2.87 -6.99
CA LEU A 197 7.79 -1.53 -6.78
C LEU A 197 8.67 -1.48 -5.53
N ARG A 198 8.18 -2.03 -4.39
CA ARG A 198 8.98 -2.10 -3.15
C ARG A 198 10.26 -2.89 -3.36
N SER A 199 10.21 -3.99 -4.10
CA SER A 199 11.38 -4.81 -4.41
C SER A 199 12.41 -4.04 -5.26
N ALA A 200 11.98 -3.25 -6.24
CA ALA A 200 12.86 -2.43 -7.06
C ALA A 200 13.59 -1.31 -6.31
N MET A 201 13.16 -1.00 -5.10
CA MET A 201 13.79 0.00 -4.22
C MET A 201 15.05 -0.50 -3.52
N PHE A 202 15.38 -1.80 -3.63
CA PHE A 202 16.52 -2.41 -2.92
C PHE A 202 17.25 -3.40 -3.84
N HIS A 203 18.58 -3.43 -3.77
CA HIS A 203 19.37 -4.47 -4.44
C HIS A 203 19.19 -5.83 -3.75
N SER A 204 18.93 -5.84 -2.45
CA SER A 204 18.61 -7.04 -1.67
C SER A 204 17.30 -6.81 -0.90
N PHE A 205 16.23 -7.50 -1.32
CA PHE A 205 14.89 -7.34 -0.73
C PHE A 205 14.67 -8.19 0.55
N THR A 206 15.72 -8.75 1.11
CA THR A 206 15.65 -9.49 2.38
C THR A 206 15.54 -8.55 3.57
N SER A 207 14.96 -9.01 4.67
CA SER A 207 14.83 -8.21 5.90
C SER A 207 16.18 -7.65 6.40
N LYS A 208 17.28 -8.39 6.23
CA LYS A 208 18.63 -7.95 6.61
C LYS A 208 19.28 -7.04 5.56
N GLY A 209 18.91 -7.21 4.29
CA GLY A 209 19.58 -6.52 3.18
C GLY A 209 19.03 -5.14 2.86
N ARG A 210 17.71 -4.90 3.07
CA ARG A 210 17.06 -3.67 2.62
C ARG A 210 17.70 -2.39 3.14
N ALA A 211 18.01 -2.34 4.43
CA ALA A 211 18.54 -1.12 5.05
C ALA A 211 19.84 -0.61 4.40
N SER A 212 20.70 -1.54 3.92
CA SER A 212 22.02 -1.24 3.35
C SER A 212 22.08 -1.29 1.81
N SER A 213 20.98 -1.61 1.13
CA SER A 213 20.97 -1.85 -0.31
C SER A 213 19.95 -1.01 -1.10
N LYS A 214 19.68 0.20 -0.63
CA LYS A 214 18.76 1.15 -1.26
C LYS A 214 19.23 1.51 -2.67
N THR A 215 18.30 1.49 -3.65
CA THR A 215 18.55 1.86 -5.04
C THR A 215 18.24 3.33 -5.28
N GLN A 216 18.56 3.81 -6.49
CA GLN A 216 18.12 5.14 -6.93
C GLN A 216 16.57 5.27 -6.95
N THR A 217 15.85 4.16 -7.23
CA THR A 217 14.39 4.13 -7.17
C THR A 217 13.89 4.47 -5.77
N PHE A 218 14.52 3.94 -4.72
CA PHE A 218 14.22 4.30 -3.33
C PHE A 218 14.40 5.79 -3.08
N CYS A 219 15.56 6.34 -3.45
CA CYS A 219 15.86 7.76 -3.23
C CYS A 219 14.87 8.67 -3.98
N ARG A 220 14.58 8.36 -5.23
CA ARG A 220 13.59 9.13 -6.01
C ARG A 220 12.20 9.07 -5.39
N PHE A 221 11.75 7.88 -4.99
CA PHE A 221 10.43 7.70 -4.39
C PHE A 221 10.27 8.45 -3.08
N THR A 222 11.23 8.29 -2.18
CA THR A 222 11.21 8.99 -0.88
C THR A 222 11.36 10.50 -1.02
N ASN A 223 12.10 11.00 -2.02
CA ASN A 223 12.18 12.43 -2.33
C ASN A 223 10.82 12.98 -2.80
N VAL A 224 10.10 12.26 -3.65
CA VAL A 224 8.74 12.67 -4.08
C VAL A 224 7.81 12.78 -2.87
N LEU A 225 7.81 11.77 -1.99
CA LEU A 225 6.99 11.80 -0.79
C LEU A 225 7.40 12.90 0.19
N SER A 226 8.72 13.12 0.38
CA SER A 226 9.22 14.22 1.24
C SER A 226 8.82 15.58 0.71
N THR A 227 8.95 15.79 -0.61
CA THR A 227 8.50 17.02 -1.26
C THR A 227 6.99 17.22 -1.06
N PHE A 228 6.20 16.18 -1.28
CA PHE A 228 4.76 16.24 -1.06
C PHE A 228 4.42 16.62 0.38
N VAL A 229 5.03 15.97 1.37
CA VAL A 229 4.79 16.26 2.80
C VAL A 229 5.16 17.70 3.12
N SER A 230 6.33 18.19 2.70
CA SER A 230 6.81 19.54 3.01
C SER A 230 6.01 20.65 2.34
N THR A 231 5.34 20.39 1.22
CA THR A 231 4.57 21.38 0.46
C THR A 231 3.07 21.34 0.68
N SER A 232 2.58 20.27 1.31
CA SER A 232 1.13 20.04 1.50
C SER A 232 0.66 20.23 2.94
N TYR A 233 1.59 20.26 3.89
CA TYR A 233 1.33 20.37 5.32
C TYR A 233 2.19 21.47 5.96
#